data_3498b3306ea0aba196b5ab8bcf34082a
#
_entry.id   3498b3306ea0aba196b5ab8bcf34082a
#
_cell.length_a   1.000
_cell.length_b   1.000
_cell.length_c   1.000
_cell.angle_alpha   90.00
_cell.angle_beta   90.00
_cell.angle_gamma   90.00
#
_symmetry.space_group_name_H-M   'P 1'
#
loop_
_entity.id
_entity.type
_entity.pdbx_description
1 polymer ?
#
loop_
_entity_poly.entity_id
_entity_poly.type
_entity_poly.pdbx_seq_one_letter_code
_entity_poly.pdbx_strand_id
1 'polypeptide(L)'
;MYKRQDRANAVGVRGVCTVGDGIEETEKALQAAEFHDRVWAACAVHPTKAQTVTGEVRERLREMAFHPRCVAIGETGLDAYWIGKDTGADDGEETPSIEVQEEALRFHIDLACESGKALMIHNREADADLLRVLADAPQPESVILHCFSSPLDVAKESLDRGYVLSFAGNVTFKRNEELREAARIAPPEQILVETDAPYMTPEPFRGARNEPAFVGYTAACVAEQRGLAPEALGELVTGNAARIYGIDLGM
;
A
#
# COMPACT_ATOMS: atom_id res chain seq x y z
N MET A 1 -5.56 6.36 -18.77
CA MET A 1 -4.94 6.87 -17.53
C MET A 1 -5.33 8.31 -17.24
N TYR A 2 -5.07 9.30 -18.11
CA TYR A 2 -5.34 10.73 -17.87
C TYR A 2 -6.75 11.06 -17.34
N LYS A 3 -7.82 10.49 -17.91
CA LYS A 3 -9.20 10.77 -17.46
C LYS A 3 -9.49 10.39 -15.99
N ARG A 4 -8.76 9.42 -15.40
CA ARG A 4 -8.95 9.05 -13.99
C ARG A 4 -8.25 10.04 -13.09
N GLN A 5 -7.06 10.52 -13.47
CA GLN A 5 -6.33 11.57 -12.75
C GLN A 5 -7.07 12.90 -12.79
N ASP A 6 -7.64 13.27 -13.95
CA ASP A 6 -8.46 14.48 -14.05
C ASP A 6 -9.66 14.42 -13.09
N ARG A 7 -10.34 13.26 -13.01
CA ARG A 7 -11.44 13.08 -12.04
C ARG A 7 -10.96 13.11 -10.59
N ALA A 8 -9.82 12.49 -10.29
CA ALA A 8 -9.22 12.53 -8.96
C ALA A 8 -8.85 13.97 -8.56
N ASN A 9 -8.20 14.73 -9.44
CA ASN A 9 -7.87 16.13 -9.21
C ASN A 9 -9.13 16.99 -9.00
N ALA A 10 -10.20 16.73 -9.75
CA ALA A 10 -11.45 17.48 -9.64
C ALA A 10 -12.15 17.33 -8.26
N VAL A 11 -11.86 16.25 -7.54
CA VAL A 11 -12.37 15.99 -6.18
C VAL A 11 -11.31 16.23 -5.09
N GLY A 12 -10.20 16.90 -5.42
CA GLY A 12 -9.21 17.36 -4.44
C GLY A 12 -8.08 16.35 -4.15
N VAL A 13 -7.94 15.23 -4.89
CA VAL A 13 -6.79 14.32 -4.75
C VAL A 13 -5.54 15.03 -5.26
N ARG A 14 -4.55 15.22 -4.38
CA ARG A 14 -3.33 15.96 -4.69
C ARG A 14 -2.22 15.13 -5.30
N GLY A 15 -2.22 13.82 -5.06
CA GLY A 15 -1.21 12.91 -5.57
C GLY A 15 -1.71 11.48 -5.64
N VAL A 16 -1.07 10.67 -6.47
CA VAL A 16 -1.36 9.24 -6.65
C VAL A 16 -0.05 8.47 -6.63
N CYS A 17 0.04 7.45 -5.79
CA CYS A 17 1.06 6.43 -5.88
C CYS A 17 0.48 5.25 -6.67
N THR A 18 1.08 4.93 -7.82
CA THR A 18 0.72 3.74 -8.61
C THR A 18 1.67 2.60 -8.26
N VAL A 19 1.15 1.39 -8.22
CA VAL A 19 1.88 0.22 -7.73
C VAL A 19 2.00 -0.81 -8.85
N GLY A 20 3.17 -1.41 -8.99
CA GLY A 20 3.41 -2.58 -9.82
C GLY A 20 3.45 -3.84 -8.96
N ASP A 21 2.93 -4.96 -9.45
CA ASP A 21 2.88 -6.25 -8.75
C ASP A 21 3.95 -7.25 -9.23
N GLY A 22 4.74 -6.86 -10.21
CA GLY A 22 5.85 -7.58 -10.79
C GLY A 22 6.79 -6.63 -11.53
N ILE A 23 7.87 -7.16 -12.12
CA ILE A 23 8.92 -6.31 -12.72
C ILE A 23 8.40 -5.47 -13.89
N GLU A 24 7.61 -6.05 -14.79
CA GLU A 24 7.04 -5.35 -15.95
C GLU A 24 6.02 -4.30 -15.54
N GLU A 25 5.16 -4.62 -14.55
CA GLU A 25 4.15 -3.70 -14.03
C GLU A 25 4.78 -2.55 -13.28
N THR A 26 5.87 -2.79 -12.58
CA THR A 26 6.68 -1.75 -11.93
C THR A 26 7.32 -0.81 -12.94
N GLU A 27 7.87 -1.31 -14.05
CA GLU A 27 8.35 -0.47 -15.15
C GLU A 27 7.24 0.41 -15.74
N LYS A 28 6.06 -0.18 -15.97
CA LYS A 28 4.88 0.57 -16.45
C LYS A 28 4.41 1.62 -15.44
N ALA A 29 4.50 1.32 -14.14
CA ALA A 29 4.15 2.26 -13.07
C ALA A 29 5.11 3.47 -13.06
N LEU A 30 6.41 3.24 -13.16
CA LEU A 30 7.42 4.31 -13.27
C LEU A 30 7.23 5.15 -14.53
N GLN A 31 7.03 4.52 -15.69
CA GLN A 31 6.73 5.24 -16.94
C GLN A 31 5.47 6.10 -16.81
N ALA A 32 4.42 5.57 -16.15
CA ALA A 32 3.21 6.34 -15.92
C ALA A 32 3.45 7.56 -15.01
N ALA A 33 4.34 7.42 -14.02
CA ALA A 33 4.70 8.50 -13.12
C ALA A 33 5.56 9.60 -13.79
N GLU A 34 6.29 9.28 -14.85
CA GLU A 34 7.03 10.28 -15.64
C GLU A 34 6.13 11.22 -16.45
N PHE A 35 4.95 10.75 -16.84
CA PHE A 35 4.01 11.54 -17.67
C PHE A 35 3.13 12.50 -16.87
N HIS A 36 3.19 12.49 -15.53
CA HIS A 36 2.32 13.32 -14.72
C HIS A 36 2.98 13.75 -13.41
N ASP A 37 3.07 15.05 -13.17
CA ASP A 37 3.82 15.64 -12.03
C ASP A 37 3.32 15.17 -10.66
N ARG A 38 2.04 14.77 -10.56
CA ARG A 38 1.39 14.32 -9.32
C ARG A 38 1.19 12.82 -9.25
N VAL A 39 1.99 12.05 -9.99
CA VAL A 39 2.00 10.59 -9.96
C VAL A 39 3.39 10.11 -9.59
N TRP A 40 3.45 9.22 -8.63
CA TRP A 40 4.65 8.52 -8.17
C TRP A 40 4.41 7.02 -8.28
N ALA A 41 5.46 6.22 -8.11
CA ALA A 41 5.40 4.78 -8.18
C ALA A 41 5.92 4.13 -6.90
N ALA A 42 5.36 2.99 -6.55
CA ALA A 42 5.97 2.01 -5.67
C ALA A 42 6.49 0.84 -6.50
N CYS A 43 7.65 0.31 -6.13
CA CYS A 43 8.40 -0.66 -6.92
C CYS A 43 8.75 -1.89 -6.09
N ALA A 44 8.18 -3.05 -6.44
CA ALA A 44 8.46 -4.33 -5.81
C ALA A 44 7.93 -5.50 -6.65
N VAL A 45 7.98 -6.68 -6.07
CA VAL A 45 7.27 -7.88 -6.54
C VAL A 45 6.30 -8.33 -5.46
N HIS A 46 5.05 -8.50 -5.84
CA HIS A 46 3.95 -8.95 -4.97
C HIS A 46 4.24 -10.38 -4.43
N PRO A 47 3.85 -10.72 -3.18
CA PRO A 47 4.14 -12.02 -2.60
C PRO A 47 3.64 -13.21 -3.42
N THR A 48 2.55 -13.08 -4.15
CA THR A 48 2.07 -14.16 -5.04
C THR A 48 2.99 -14.46 -6.22
N LYS A 49 3.95 -13.57 -6.51
CA LYS A 49 4.97 -13.71 -7.56
C LYS A 49 6.40 -13.79 -7.00
N ALA A 50 6.55 -14.03 -5.70
CA ALA A 50 7.85 -13.97 -5.00
C ALA A 50 8.92 -14.90 -5.60
N GLN A 51 8.53 -16.02 -6.21
CA GLN A 51 9.44 -16.93 -6.92
C GLN A 51 10.17 -16.28 -8.09
N THR A 52 9.67 -15.15 -8.61
CA THR A 52 10.30 -14.41 -9.71
C THR A 52 11.42 -13.48 -9.24
N VAL A 53 11.65 -13.31 -7.92
CA VAL A 53 12.68 -12.44 -7.34
C VAL A 53 14.07 -13.07 -7.46
N THR A 54 14.51 -13.30 -8.71
CA THR A 54 15.85 -13.83 -9.06
C THR A 54 16.95 -12.77 -8.86
N GLY A 55 18.21 -13.17 -9.03
CA GLY A 55 19.33 -12.23 -8.96
C GLY A 55 19.19 -11.07 -9.95
N GLU A 56 18.78 -11.35 -11.19
CA GLU A 56 18.56 -10.34 -12.23
C GLU A 56 17.41 -9.39 -11.87
N VAL A 57 16.31 -9.92 -11.37
CA VAL A 57 15.16 -9.10 -10.91
C VAL A 57 15.56 -8.23 -9.70
N ARG A 58 16.36 -8.75 -8.77
CA ARG A 58 16.88 -7.97 -7.63
C ARG A 58 17.74 -6.77 -8.09
N GLU A 59 18.62 -6.96 -9.06
CA GLU A 59 19.40 -5.85 -9.63
C GLU A 59 18.50 -4.81 -10.31
N ARG A 60 17.52 -5.27 -11.07
CA ARG A 60 16.58 -4.37 -11.74
C ARG A 60 15.73 -3.57 -10.75
N LEU A 61 15.26 -4.21 -9.68
CA LEU A 61 14.52 -3.53 -8.60
C LEU A 61 15.40 -2.49 -7.88
N ARG A 62 16.71 -2.76 -7.68
CA ARG A 62 17.63 -1.76 -7.14
C ARG A 62 17.71 -0.52 -8.04
N GLU A 63 17.87 -0.69 -9.35
CA GLU A 63 17.86 0.44 -10.28
C GLU A 63 16.57 1.27 -10.15
N MET A 64 15.41 0.60 -10.10
CA MET A 64 14.12 1.25 -10.00
C MET A 64 13.90 1.95 -8.65
N ALA A 65 14.42 1.41 -7.55
CA ALA A 65 14.30 1.99 -6.22
C ALA A 65 14.94 3.39 -6.13
N PHE A 66 16.01 3.65 -6.91
CA PHE A 66 16.66 4.95 -6.97
C PHE A 66 16.10 5.89 -8.05
N HIS A 67 15.06 5.47 -8.78
CA HIS A 67 14.40 6.33 -9.74
C HIS A 67 13.70 7.51 -9.02
N PRO A 68 13.77 8.77 -9.53
CA PRO A 68 13.19 9.94 -8.86
C PRO A 68 11.69 9.86 -8.60
N ARG A 69 10.97 9.07 -9.39
CA ARG A 69 9.52 8.85 -9.22
C ARG A 69 9.19 7.64 -8.36
N CYS A 70 10.16 6.84 -7.94
CA CYS A 70 9.95 5.78 -6.96
C CYS A 70 9.93 6.38 -5.56
N VAL A 71 8.84 6.18 -4.82
CA VAL A 71 8.65 6.74 -3.47
C VAL A 71 8.47 5.67 -2.39
N ALA A 72 8.27 4.42 -2.79
CA ALA A 72 8.16 3.29 -1.88
C ALA A 72 8.68 2.00 -2.50
N ILE A 73 9.17 1.10 -1.67
CA ILE A 73 9.40 -0.29 -2.01
C ILE A 73 8.13 -1.05 -1.64
N GLY A 74 7.40 -1.47 -2.64
CA GLY A 74 6.10 -2.10 -2.47
C GLY A 74 5.34 -2.20 -3.82
N GLU A 75 4.34 -3.00 -3.86
CA GLU A 75 3.73 -3.80 -2.81
C GLU A 75 4.48 -5.13 -2.67
N THR A 76 4.95 -5.42 -1.47
CA THR A 76 5.62 -6.66 -1.08
C THR A 76 5.07 -7.14 0.25
N GLY A 77 5.35 -8.35 0.68
CA GLY A 77 4.83 -8.85 1.95
C GLY A 77 4.51 -10.33 1.93
N LEU A 78 3.40 -10.73 2.58
CA LEU A 78 2.99 -12.12 2.69
C LEU A 78 1.51 -12.29 2.33
N ASP A 79 1.20 -13.33 1.55
CA ASP A 79 -0.15 -13.74 1.20
C ASP A 79 -0.32 -15.25 1.37
N ALA A 80 -0.82 -15.68 2.53
CA ALA A 80 -1.11 -17.08 2.80
C ALA A 80 -2.45 -17.52 2.18
N TYR A 81 -3.33 -16.57 1.86
CA TYR A 81 -4.65 -16.88 1.32
C TYR A 81 -4.58 -17.56 -0.06
N TRP A 82 -3.67 -17.11 -0.94
CA TRP A 82 -3.57 -17.63 -2.31
C TRP A 82 -2.73 -18.89 -2.43
N ILE A 83 -1.99 -19.32 -1.41
CA ILE A 83 -1.21 -20.56 -1.45
C ILE A 83 -2.13 -21.75 -1.75
N GLY A 84 -1.82 -22.51 -2.81
CA GLY A 84 -2.60 -23.67 -3.26
C GLY A 84 -3.97 -23.33 -3.86
N LYS A 85 -4.22 -22.07 -4.19
CA LYS A 85 -5.45 -21.62 -4.89
C LYS A 85 -5.11 -21.03 -6.25
N ASP A 86 -6.04 -21.17 -7.18
CA ASP A 86 -5.97 -20.50 -8.48
C ASP A 86 -6.21 -18.99 -8.30
N THR A 87 -5.23 -18.17 -8.65
CA THR A 87 -5.32 -16.69 -8.59
C THR A 87 -6.20 -16.13 -9.70
N GLY A 88 -6.53 -16.94 -10.71
CA GLY A 88 -7.20 -16.48 -11.93
C GLY A 88 -6.31 -15.63 -12.83
N ALA A 89 -5.00 -15.59 -12.57
CA ALA A 89 -4.05 -14.95 -13.47
C ALA A 89 -3.84 -15.82 -14.72
N ASP A 90 -3.74 -15.20 -15.89
CA ASP A 90 -3.61 -15.89 -17.17
C ASP A 90 -2.28 -16.65 -17.35
N ASP A 91 -1.31 -16.43 -16.43
CA ASP A 91 0.03 -17.03 -16.47
C ASP A 91 0.10 -18.44 -15.88
N GLY A 92 -0.94 -18.88 -15.16
CA GLY A 92 -1.02 -20.22 -14.56
C GLY A 92 0.04 -20.49 -13.47
N GLU A 93 0.71 -19.44 -12.96
CA GLU A 93 1.69 -19.58 -11.89
C GLU A 93 1.00 -19.79 -10.53
N GLU A 94 1.50 -20.77 -9.77
CA GLU A 94 1.04 -21.01 -8.41
C GLU A 94 1.69 -20.00 -7.43
N THR A 95 0.91 -19.52 -6.47
CA THR A 95 1.44 -18.70 -5.38
C THR A 95 2.47 -19.50 -4.58
N PRO A 96 3.71 -19.00 -4.42
CA PRO A 96 4.78 -19.70 -3.75
C PRO A 96 4.51 -19.87 -2.25
N SER A 97 5.24 -20.80 -1.62
CA SER A 97 5.16 -21.03 -0.18
C SER A 97 5.52 -19.78 0.63
N ILE A 98 5.15 -19.78 1.91
CA ILE A 98 5.41 -18.63 2.80
C ILE A 98 6.91 -18.37 2.96
N GLU A 99 7.74 -19.43 2.94
CA GLU A 99 9.20 -19.29 3.06
C GLU A 99 9.81 -18.55 1.87
N VAL A 100 9.31 -18.81 0.66
CA VAL A 100 9.76 -18.11 -0.56
C VAL A 100 9.31 -16.65 -0.53
N GLN A 101 8.09 -16.40 -0.06
CA GLN A 101 7.58 -15.04 0.15
C GLN A 101 8.39 -14.29 1.21
N GLU A 102 8.76 -14.93 2.32
CA GLU A 102 9.62 -14.34 3.36
C GLU A 102 11.02 -13.97 2.83
N GLU A 103 11.63 -14.81 2.01
CA GLU A 103 12.93 -14.49 1.38
C GLU A 103 12.83 -13.24 0.50
N ALA A 104 11.79 -13.14 -0.31
CA ALA A 104 11.53 -11.97 -1.14
C ALA A 104 11.23 -10.73 -0.30
N LEU A 105 10.43 -10.86 0.76
CA LEU A 105 10.13 -9.76 1.69
C LEU A 105 11.40 -9.23 2.36
N ARG A 106 12.30 -10.10 2.85
CA ARG A 106 13.58 -9.69 3.45
C ARG A 106 14.45 -8.89 2.46
N PHE A 107 14.51 -9.33 1.20
CA PHE A 107 15.19 -8.56 0.16
C PHE A 107 14.57 -7.16 -0.02
N HIS A 108 13.25 -7.04 -0.04
CA HIS A 108 12.59 -5.74 -0.20
C HIS A 108 12.75 -4.84 1.04
N ILE A 109 12.81 -5.41 2.24
CA ILE A 109 13.14 -4.67 3.47
C ILE A 109 14.55 -4.07 3.38
N ASP A 110 15.54 -4.89 2.99
CA ASP A 110 16.92 -4.44 2.81
C ASP A 110 16.98 -3.32 1.74
N LEU A 111 16.27 -3.48 0.63
CA LEU A 111 16.19 -2.49 -0.43
C LEU A 111 15.52 -1.18 0.03
N ALA A 112 14.49 -1.26 0.87
CA ALA A 112 13.85 -0.07 1.46
C ALA A 112 14.84 0.70 2.37
N CYS A 113 15.59 -0.03 3.20
CA CYS A 113 16.64 0.57 4.03
C CYS A 113 17.77 1.18 3.18
N GLU A 114 18.23 0.46 2.15
CA GLU A 114 19.30 0.91 1.24
C GLU A 114 18.91 2.19 0.47
N SER A 115 17.68 2.25 -0.03
CA SER A 115 17.18 3.37 -0.83
C SER A 115 16.61 4.53 0.00
N GLY A 116 16.40 4.35 1.31
CA GLY A 116 15.72 5.31 2.18
C GLY A 116 14.25 5.53 1.80
N LYS A 117 13.60 4.53 1.19
CA LYS A 117 12.20 4.59 0.79
C LYS A 117 11.28 3.94 1.81
N ALA A 118 10.03 4.38 1.87
CA ALA A 118 9.01 3.70 2.65
C ALA A 118 8.83 2.25 2.18
N LEU A 119 8.59 1.33 3.11
CA LEU A 119 8.22 -0.05 2.81
C LEU A 119 6.70 -0.18 2.81
N MET A 120 6.11 -0.60 1.68
CA MET A 120 4.66 -0.80 1.53
C MET A 120 4.35 -2.29 1.54
N ILE A 121 3.66 -2.73 2.60
CA ILE A 121 3.42 -4.13 2.92
C ILE A 121 2.01 -4.56 2.53
N HIS A 122 1.94 -5.60 1.72
CA HIS A 122 0.79 -6.46 1.55
C HIS A 122 0.74 -7.52 2.67
N ASN A 123 -0.42 -7.71 3.26
CA ASN A 123 -0.63 -8.79 4.23
C ASN A 123 -2.02 -9.42 4.08
N ARG A 124 -2.04 -10.73 3.87
CA ARG A 124 -3.29 -11.47 3.80
C ARG A 124 -3.18 -12.84 4.44
N GLU A 125 -3.89 -13.02 5.57
CA GLU A 125 -3.91 -14.26 6.34
C GLU A 125 -2.51 -14.74 6.81
N ALA A 126 -1.56 -13.79 7.01
CA ALA A 126 -0.16 -14.08 7.40
C ALA A 126 0.34 -13.17 8.53
N ASP A 127 -0.55 -12.65 9.38
CA ASP A 127 -0.24 -11.64 10.40
C ASP A 127 0.95 -12.02 11.31
N ALA A 128 0.94 -13.24 11.85
CA ALA A 128 1.98 -13.70 12.78
C ALA A 128 3.35 -13.81 12.10
N ASP A 129 3.39 -14.36 10.88
CA ASP A 129 4.63 -14.48 10.12
C ASP A 129 5.16 -13.12 9.70
N LEU A 130 4.28 -12.23 9.24
CA LEU A 130 4.65 -10.87 8.89
C LEU A 130 5.28 -10.13 10.09
N LEU A 131 4.60 -10.11 11.24
CA LEU A 131 5.08 -9.42 12.43
C LEU A 131 6.40 -10.01 12.95
N ARG A 132 6.59 -11.33 12.82
CA ARG A 132 7.85 -12.02 13.13
C ARG A 132 8.97 -11.57 12.19
N VAL A 133 8.75 -11.57 10.88
CA VAL A 133 9.76 -11.14 9.90
C VAL A 133 10.15 -9.68 10.12
N LEU A 134 9.17 -8.79 10.31
CA LEU A 134 9.43 -7.36 10.55
C LEU A 134 10.15 -7.09 11.88
N ALA A 135 9.96 -7.95 12.90
CA ALA A 135 10.67 -7.82 14.17
C ALA A 135 12.15 -8.21 14.09
N ASP A 136 12.47 -9.15 13.17
CA ASP A 136 13.80 -9.76 13.03
C ASP A 136 14.64 -9.12 11.91
N ALA A 137 14.05 -8.21 11.13
CA ALA A 137 14.69 -7.55 10.00
C ALA A 137 15.16 -6.11 10.34
N PRO A 138 16.05 -5.51 9.51
CA PRO A 138 16.32 -4.07 9.59
C PRO A 138 15.04 -3.25 9.49
N GLN A 139 15.03 -2.07 10.14
CA GLN A 139 13.83 -1.23 10.18
C GLN A 139 13.95 -0.09 9.18
N PRO A 140 13.15 -0.06 8.09
CA PRO A 140 12.99 1.11 7.23
C PRO A 140 12.44 2.31 8.01
N GLU A 141 12.68 3.54 7.55
CA GLU A 141 12.18 4.76 8.20
C GLU A 141 10.66 4.79 8.33
N SER A 142 9.96 4.19 7.37
CA SER A 142 8.50 4.09 7.38
C SER A 142 8.07 2.72 6.86
N VAL A 143 7.20 2.04 7.62
CA VAL A 143 6.54 0.80 7.23
C VAL A 143 5.05 1.08 7.14
N ILE A 144 4.47 0.82 5.98
CA ILE A 144 3.03 1.02 5.67
C ILE A 144 2.40 -0.36 5.54
N LEU A 145 1.42 -0.68 6.36
CA LEU A 145 0.52 -1.81 6.13
C LEU A 145 -0.60 -1.32 5.21
N HIS A 146 -0.44 -1.57 3.90
CA HIS A 146 -1.38 -1.11 2.90
C HIS A 146 -2.67 -1.93 2.93
N CYS A 147 -3.77 -1.35 2.47
CA CYS A 147 -5.10 -1.99 2.43
C CYS A 147 -5.42 -2.74 3.72
N PHE A 148 -5.10 -2.10 4.88
CA PHE A 148 -5.12 -2.75 6.19
C PHE A 148 -6.42 -3.52 6.40
N SER A 149 -6.31 -4.81 6.71
CA SER A 149 -7.44 -5.75 6.80
C SER A 149 -7.31 -6.73 7.97
N SER A 150 -6.26 -6.60 8.78
CA SER A 150 -5.96 -7.48 9.90
C SER A 150 -6.85 -7.18 11.14
N PRO A 151 -6.91 -8.09 12.12
CA PRO A 151 -7.63 -7.89 13.38
C PRO A 151 -7.10 -6.72 14.21
N LEU A 152 -7.92 -6.29 15.20
CA LEU A 152 -7.60 -5.11 16.01
C LEU A 152 -6.35 -5.28 16.90
N ASP A 153 -6.05 -6.47 17.36
CA ASP A 153 -4.83 -6.76 18.13
C ASP A 153 -3.56 -6.58 17.27
N VAL A 154 -3.61 -7.02 16.01
CA VAL A 154 -2.55 -6.78 15.02
C VAL A 154 -2.40 -5.29 14.72
N ALA A 155 -3.53 -4.55 14.62
CA ALA A 155 -3.49 -3.10 14.46
C ALA A 155 -2.75 -2.43 15.63
N LYS A 156 -3.08 -2.78 16.87
CA LYS A 156 -2.43 -2.23 18.08
C LYS A 156 -0.95 -2.52 18.10
N GLU A 157 -0.55 -3.78 17.88
CA GLU A 157 0.86 -4.15 17.83
C GLU A 157 1.63 -3.41 16.73
N SER A 158 1.03 -3.26 15.56
CA SER A 158 1.63 -2.52 14.44
C SER A 158 1.81 -1.03 14.77
N LEU A 159 0.82 -0.41 15.41
CA LEU A 159 0.90 0.98 15.85
C LEU A 159 1.94 1.17 16.96
N ASP A 160 2.04 0.25 17.91
CA ASP A 160 3.06 0.27 18.98
C ASP A 160 4.48 0.16 18.41
N ARG A 161 4.64 -0.49 17.26
CA ARG A 161 5.92 -0.57 16.52
C ARG A 161 6.20 0.66 15.66
N GLY A 162 5.28 1.64 15.58
CA GLY A 162 5.41 2.84 14.78
C GLY A 162 4.99 2.66 13.32
N TYR A 163 4.35 1.55 12.95
CA TYR A 163 3.89 1.32 11.58
C TYR A 163 2.67 2.18 11.23
N VAL A 164 2.51 2.46 9.96
CA VAL A 164 1.41 3.26 9.42
C VAL A 164 0.33 2.33 8.87
N LEU A 165 -0.92 2.56 9.28
CA LEU A 165 -2.06 1.84 8.72
C LEU A 165 -2.68 2.65 7.58
N SER A 166 -2.76 2.05 6.39
CA SER A 166 -3.41 2.66 5.23
C SER A 166 -4.77 2.00 4.99
N PHE A 167 -5.83 2.79 5.09
CA PHE A 167 -7.20 2.32 5.00
C PHE A 167 -7.74 2.48 3.58
N ALA A 168 -8.23 1.37 3.02
CA ALA A 168 -8.90 1.31 1.73
C ALA A 168 -10.43 1.32 1.87
N GLY A 169 -11.14 1.15 0.77
CA GLY A 169 -12.61 1.16 0.76
C GLY A 169 -13.28 0.11 1.65
N ASN A 170 -12.56 -0.94 2.05
CA ASN A 170 -13.03 -1.97 2.98
C ASN A 170 -13.43 -1.43 4.36
N VAL A 171 -12.86 -0.30 4.82
CA VAL A 171 -13.25 0.36 6.08
C VAL A 171 -14.71 0.80 6.07
N THR A 172 -15.26 1.11 4.89
CA THR A 172 -16.66 1.51 4.72
C THR A 172 -17.65 0.34 4.80
N PHE A 173 -17.16 -0.92 4.75
CA PHE A 173 -18.05 -2.09 4.72
C PHE A 173 -18.67 -2.35 6.08
N LYS A 174 -19.99 -2.58 6.11
CA LYS A 174 -20.76 -2.72 7.36
C LYS A 174 -20.18 -3.74 8.35
N ARG A 175 -19.58 -4.84 7.85
CA ARG A 175 -19.03 -5.92 8.68
C ARG A 175 -17.68 -5.59 9.32
N ASN A 176 -16.98 -4.56 8.87
CA ASN A 176 -15.59 -4.29 9.22
C ASN A 176 -15.47 -3.29 10.38
N GLU A 177 -16.14 -3.59 11.53
CA GLU A 177 -16.09 -2.71 12.71
C GLU A 177 -14.68 -2.62 13.30
N GLU A 178 -13.92 -3.71 13.29
CA GLU A 178 -12.54 -3.69 13.80
C GLU A 178 -11.62 -2.76 13.00
N LEU A 179 -11.81 -2.64 11.67
CA LEU A 179 -11.06 -1.67 10.86
C LEU A 179 -11.43 -0.23 11.23
N ARG A 180 -12.69 0.04 11.52
CA ARG A 180 -13.12 1.35 12.01
C ARG A 180 -12.55 1.65 13.39
N GLU A 181 -12.48 0.66 14.27
CA GLU A 181 -11.82 0.81 15.56
C GLU A 181 -10.30 1.04 15.39
N ALA A 182 -9.63 0.30 14.50
CA ALA A 182 -8.23 0.56 14.16
C ALA A 182 -8.02 2.00 13.67
N ALA A 183 -8.91 2.51 12.80
CA ALA A 183 -8.88 3.90 12.35
C ALA A 183 -9.10 4.91 13.48
N ARG A 184 -9.91 4.58 14.48
CA ARG A 184 -10.17 5.42 15.67
C ARG A 184 -8.95 5.55 16.56
N ILE A 185 -8.24 4.44 16.81
CA ILE A 185 -7.11 4.39 17.75
C ILE A 185 -5.78 4.79 17.14
N ALA A 186 -5.64 4.76 15.79
CA ALA A 186 -4.39 5.09 15.13
C ALA A 186 -3.94 6.52 15.48
N PRO A 187 -2.67 6.73 15.91
CA PRO A 187 -2.10 8.06 16.05
C PRO A 187 -2.24 8.88 14.76
N PRO A 188 -2.42 10.21 14.85
CA PRO A 188 -2.60 11.05 13.66
C PRO A 188 -1.50 10.86 12.61
N GLU A 189 -0.25 10.68 13.03
CA GLU A 189 0.91 10.51 12.16
C GLU A 189 1.06 9.10 11.56
N GLN A 190 0.28 8.13 12.02
CA GLN A 190 0.36 6.72 11.61
C GLN A 190 -0.85 6.29 10.75
N ILE A 191 -1.51 7.22 10.08
CA ILE A 191 -2.69 6.93 9.27
C ILE A 191 -2.55 7.45 7.84
N LEU A 192 -2.93 6.61 6.87
CA LEU A 192 -3.12 6.94 5.47
C LEU A 192 -4.48 6.45 4.99
N VAL A 193 -4.92 6.96 3.85
CA VAL A 193 -6.06 6.46 3.09
C VAL A 193 -5.67 6.19 1.65
N GLU A 194 -6.27 5.18 1.07
CA GLU A 194 -6.00 4.73 -0.28
C GLU A 194 -7.26 4.21 -0.98
N THR A 195 -7.16 3.85 -2.23
CA THR A 195 -8.26 3.20 -2.97
C THR A 195 -8.07 1.73 -3.15
N ASP A 196 -6.84 1.26 -3.31
CA ASP A 196 -6.52 -0.09 -3.80
C ASP A 196 -7.22 -0.39 -5.16
N ALA A 197 -7.31 0.64 -6.00
CA ALA A 197 -8.02 0.52 -7.27
C ALA A 197 -7.26 -0.41 -8.25
N PRO A 198 -7.98 -1.32 -8.93
CA PRO A 198 -9.42 -1.35 -9.20
C PRO A 198 -10.29 -2.09 -8.18
N TYR A 199 -9.70 -2.56 -7.09
CA TYR A 199 -10.34 -3.34 -6.04
C TYR A 199 -10.91 -2.44 -4.92
N MET A 200 -11.48 -3.05 -3.86
CA MET A 200 -11.92 -2.40 -2.63
C MET A 200 -12.80 -1.16 -2.79
N THR A 201 -13.69 -1.15 -3.81
CA THR A 201 -14.60 -0.02 -4.05
C THR A 201 -15.42 0.30 -2.79
N PRO A 202 -15.36 1.55 -2.27
CA PRO A 202 -16.07 1.94 -1.05
C PRO A 202 -17.59 1.98 -1.24
N GLU A 203 -18.33 1.90 -0.12
CA GLU A 203 -19.75 2.26 -0.12
C GLU A 203 -19.92 3.76 -0.50
N PRO A 204 -20.98 4.14 -1.23
CA PRO A 204 -22.09 3.28 -1.70
C PRO A 204 -21.85 2.61 -3.07
N PHE A 205 -20.62 2.60 -3.59
CA PHE A 205 -20.33 2.17 -4.96
C PHE A 205 -19.86 0.73 -5.07
N ARG A 206 -20.06 -0.10 -4.06
CA ARG A 206 -19.69 -1.52 -4.13
C ARG A 206 -20.21 -2.21 -5.38
N GLY A 207 -19.32 -3.02 -6.02
CA GLY A 207 -19.62 -3.70 -7.28
C GLY A 207 -19.28 -2.90 -8.55
N ALA A 208 -19.03 -1.59 -8.43
CA ALA A 208 -18.43 -0.81 -9.52
C ALA A 208 -16.89 -0.96 -9.49
N ARG A 209 -16.24 -0.65 -10.61
CA ARG A 209 -14.79 -0.58 -10.68
C ARG A 209 -14.29 0.63 -9.90
N ASN A 210 -13.35 0.41 -8.98
CA ASN A 210 -12.74 1.46 -8.20
C ASN A 210 -11.81 2.36 -9.03
N GLU A 211 -11.62 3.61 -8.58
CA GLU A 211 -10.70 4.58 -9.17
C GLU A 211 -10.19 5.58 -8.11
N PRO A 212 -9.07 6.29 -8.35
CA PRO A 212 -8.48 7.21 -7.36
C PRO A 212 -9.43 8.27 -6.82
N ALA A 213 -10.40 8.72 -7.62
CA ALA A 213 -11.42 9.71 -7.18
C ALA A 213 -12.28 9.20 -6.00
N PHE A 214 -12.38 7.90 -5.80
CA PHE A 214 -13.21 7.32 -4.72
C PHE A 214 -12.52 7.33 -3.34
N VAL A 215 -11.24 7.70 -3.25
CA VAL A 215 -10.54 7.82 -1.96
C VAL A 215 -11.27 8.76 -0.98
N GLY A 216 -11.98 9.77 -1.49
CA GLY A 216 -12.77 10.68 -0.67
C GLY A 216 -13.84 9.99 0.19
N TYR A 217 -14.43 8.89 -0.29
CA TYR A 217 -15.42 8.11 0.48
C TYR A 217 -14.76 7.31 1.60
N THR A 218 -13.58 6.75 1.35
CA THR A 218 -12.76 6.13 2.39
C THR A 218 -12.37 7.16 3.45
N ALA A 219 -11.85 8.31 3.02
CA ALA A 219 -11.46 9.40 3.91
C ALA A 219 -12.64 9.93 4.74
N ALA A 220 -13.81 10.11 4.14
CA ALA A 220 -15.02 10.54 4.87
C ALA A 220 -15.43 9.55 5.96
N CYS A 221 -15.38 8.25 5.68
CA CYS A 221 -15.66 7.21 6.68
C CYS A 221 -14.64 7.26 7.83
N VAL A 222 -13.35 7.38 7.53
CA VAL A 222 -12.30 7.48 8.54
C VAL A 222 -12.44 8.77 9.36
N ALA A 223 -12.76 9.90 8.73
CA ALA A 223 -13.01 11.18 9.40
C ALA A 223 -14.16 11.06 10.42
N GLU A 224 -15.27 10.44 10.01
CA GLU A 224 -16.41 10.17 10.90
C GLU A 224 -16.00 9.35 12.12
N GLN A 225 -15.23 8.28 11.94
CA GLN A 225 -14.75 7.45 13.04
C GLN A 225 -13.85 8.20 14.03
N ARG A 226 -13.13 9.20 13.55
CA ARG A 226 -12.22 10.03 14.34
C ARG A 226 -12.85 11.31 14.89
N GLY A 227 -14.10 11.57 14.57
CA GLY A 227 -14.79 12.81 14.95
C GLY A 227 -14.18 14.06 14.29
N LEU A 228 -13.63 13.93 13.10
CA LEU A 228 -13.02 15.00 12.32
C LEU A 228 -13.91 15.42 11.15
N ALA A 229 -13.77 16.66 10.69
CA ALA A 229 -14.29 17.06 9.40
C ALA A 229 -13.51 16.34 8.28
N PRO A 230 -14.16 15.97 7.17
CA PRO A 230 -13.48 15.32 6.05
C PRO A 230 -12.27 16.10 5.52
N GLU A 231 -12.37 17.42 5.47
CA GLU A 231 -11.29 18.31 5.04
C GLU A 231 -10.07 18.24 5.98
N ALA A 232 -10.31 18.23 7.30
CA ALA A 232 -9.24 18.14 8.30
C ALA A 232 -8.52 16.77 8.21
N LEU A 233 -9.25 15.69 7.98
CA LEU A 233 -8.62 14.40 7.72
C LEU A 233 -7.84 14.42 6.39
N GLY A 234 -8.39 15.02 5.35
CA GLY A 234 -7.73 15.15 4.05
C GLY A 234 -6.38 15.86 4.16
N GLU A 235 -6.31 16.97 4.92
CA GLU A 235 -5.05 17.66 5.20
C GLU A 235 -4.08 16.81 6.00
N LEU A 236 -4.56 16.13 7.04
CA LEU A 236 -3.76 15.25 7.87
C LEU A 236 -3.09 14.13 7.04
N VAL A 237 -3.88 13.36 6.28
CA VAL A 237 -3.36 12.23 5.50
C VAL A 237 -2.50 12.69 4.31
N THR A 238 -2.76 13.88 3.76
CA THR A 238 -1.90 14.49 2.73
C THR A 238 -0.54 14.84 3.33
N GLY A 239 -0.51 15.44 4.53
CA GLY A 239 0.73 15.72 5.25
C GLY A 239 1.52 14.45 5.60
N ASN A 240 0.82 13.41 6.05
CA ASN A 240 1.45 12.11 6.29
C ASN A 240 2.04 11.52 5.01
N ALA A 241 1.30 11.53 3.90
CA ALA A 241 1.80 11.03 2.61
C ALA A 241 3.03 11.81 2.14
N ALA A 242 3.01 13.15 2.24
CA ALA A 242 4.15 13.99 1.88
C ALA A 242 5.40 13.61 2.70
N ARG A 243 5.25 13.45 4.01
CA ARG A 243 6.33 13.07 4.93
C ARG A 243 6.83 11.64 4.67
N ILE A 244 5.94 10.66 4.58
CA ILE A 244 6.27 9.23 4.46
C ILE A 244 6.95 8.94 3.12
N TYR A 245 6.45 9.53 2.04
CA TYR A 245 6.97 9.33 0.69
C TYR A 245 8.08 10.32 0.31
N GLY A 246 8.38 11.31 1.14
CA GLY A 246 9.40 12.33 0.86
C GLY A 246 9.07 13.18 -0.37
N ILE A 247 7.79 13.52 -0.58
CA ILE A 247 7.30 14.24 -1.77
C ILE A 247 6.70 15.59 -1.41
N ASP A 248 6.80 16.55 -2.35
CA ASP A 248 6.11 17.83 -2.25
C ASP A 248 4.73 17.75 -2.91
N LEU A 249 3.69 17.95 -2.13
CA LEU A 249 2.29 18.01 -2.57
C LEU A 249 1.74 19.42 -2.67
N GLY A 250 2.56 20.45 -2.48
CA GLY A 250 2.19 21.86 -2.59
C GLY A 250 1.20 22.27 -1.50
N MET A 251 1.48 21.93 -0.25
CA MET A 251 0.69 22.33 0.94
C MET A 251 1.02 23.75 1.34
#